data_b8b2c36ed9b5f732f869c6cbb2eec1a9
#
_entry.id   b8b2c36ed9b5f732f869c6cbb2eec1a9
#
_cell.length_a   1.000
_cell.length_b   1.000
_cell.length_c   1.000
_cell.angle_alpha   90.00
_cell.angle_beta   90.00
_cell.angle_gamma   90.00
#
_symmetry.space_group_name_H-M   'P 1'
#
loop_
_entity.id
_entity.type
_entity.pdbx_description
1 polymer ?
#
loop_
_entity_poly.entity_id
_entity_poly.type
_entity_poly.pdbx_seq_one_letter_code
_entity_poly.pdbx_strand_id
1 'polypeptide(L)'
;MKIFKFGQPALLFLLATIIDGTIYSAWSLFFNFFILSRGYDQTFLGMVNAAPSFAALVLGIPLGMLSDRLGRRRAMLLGLLIYSLGALGQLLAPGRSLLLLASLTAGTGNTLYYLSQAPFMMKASTPQNRAMLFSLNFGLITLAGALGSILAGSLPPMLAAVLQVAEKHVSVYQTILFGAVAIGSLSLIPIFLIREPADPQPTAFGVQPEKQSIFKVLLRPVVLKLFIPNILIGLGAAILIPYQNIFFDGRFGTSASALGQLFGVSALLTGIGSVIGPILERPLGGKIRTVVLTQAGSLAFLLLMGFSPYFSLAVVGFLVRAMLMNMASPLYTAFSMEQIEPHDQGAVNSLLNISWTAGWAVGPIISGVVQQRWGFTPLFVATAVLYSLAILLTWWFFVRRAPVPTTQPTQA
;
A
#
# COMPACT_ATOMS: atom_id res chain seq x y z
N MET A 1 7.33 30.55 -13.58
CA MET A 1 7.24 29.11 -13.21
C MET A 1 7.75 28.29 -14.40
N LYS A 2 9.01 27.84 -14.40
CA LYS A 2 9.52 26.97 -15.47
C LYS A 2 8.84 25.61 -15.29
N ILE A 3 7.90 25.27 -16.17
CA ILE A 3 7.27 23.96 -16.25
C ILE A 3 8.42 22.96 -16.49
N PHE A 4 8.67 22.08 -15.53
CA PHE A 4 9.68 21.04 -15.65
C PHE A 4 9.34 20.16 -16.86
N LYS A 5 10.16 20.22 -17.91
CA LYS A 5 9.97 19.38 -19.09
C LYS A 5 10.43 17.96 -18.75
N PHE A 6 9.49 17.04 -18.71
CA PHE A 6 9.78 15.61 -18.65
C PHE A 6 9.98 15.05 -20.06
N GLY A 7 10.91 14.13 -20.21
CA GLY A 7 11.05 13.36 -21.44
C GLY A 7 9.85 12.40 -21.66
N GLN A 8 9.69 11.97 -22.91
CA GLN A 8 8.64 11.00 -23.31
C GLN A 8 8.55 9.77 -22.38
N PRO A 9 9.66 9.14 -21.92
CA PRO A 9 9.57 7.97 -21.04
C PRO A 9 8.86 8.25 -19.72
N ALA A 10 9.12 9.39 -19.08
CA ALA A 10 8.49 9.78 -17.83
C ALA A 10 7.00 10.08 -18.02
N LEU A 11 6.61 10.76 -19.10
CA LEU A 11 5.20 11.05 -19.38
C LEU A 11 4.38 9.79 -19.65
N LEU A 12 4.93 8.86 -20.44
CA LEU A 12 4.28 7.57 -20.70
C LEU A 12 4.14 6.73 -19.43
N PHE A 13 5.16 6.75 -18.56
CA PHE A 13 5.09 6.09 -17.26
C PHE A 13 4.00 6.71 -16.36
N LEU A 14 3.91 8.03 -16.28
CA LEU A 14 2.85 8.71 -15.51
C LEU A 14 1.45 8.41 -16.07
N LEU A 15 1.30 8.27 -17.38
CA LEU A 15 0.05 7.83 -17.99
C LEU A 15 -0.33 6.40 -17.55
N ALA A 16 0.64 5.47 -17.57
CA ALA A 16 0.42 4.11 -17.06
C ALA A 16 0.01 4.12 -15.58
N THR A 17 0.64 4.97 -14.76
CA THR A 17 0.33 5.15 -13.33
C THR A 17 -1.13 5.60 -13.10
N ILE A 18 -1.67 6.50 -13.92
CA ILE A 18 -3.07 6.95 -13.83
C ILE A 18 -4.01 5.77 -14.11
N ILE A 19 -3.75 5.00 -15.17
CA ILE A 19 -4.55 3.83 -15.51
C ILE A 19 -4.52 2.82 -14.36
N ASP A 20 -3.34 2.50 -13.85
CA ASP A 20 -3.13 1.55 -12.75
C ASP A 20 -3.86 1.97 -11.47
N GLY A 21 -3.74 3.24 -11.07
CA GLY A 21 -4.42 3.77 -9.87
C GLY A 21 -5.94 3.68 -9.93
N THR A 22 -6.53 3.96 -11.09
CA THR A 22 -7.99 3.88 -11.28
C THR A 22 -8.52 2.46 -11.11
N ILE A 23 -7.77 1.47 -11.57
CA ILE A 23 -8.18 0.07 -11.55
C ILE A 23 -7.92 -0.58 -10.21
N TYR A 24 -6.77 -0.29 -9.61
CA TYR A 24 -6.46 -0.77 -8.28
C TYR A 24 -7.56 -0.44 -7.27
N SER A 25 -8.18 0.74 -7.39
CA SER A 25 -9.26 1.15 -6.50
C SER A 25 -10.54 0.34 -6.71
N ALA A 26 -10.94 0.07 -7.95
CA ALA A 26 -12.10 -0.79 -8.25
C ALA A 26 -11.87 -2.22 -7.73
N TRP A 27 -10.64 -2.74 -7.89
CA TRP A 27 -10.25 -4.05 -7.36
C TRP A 27 -10.33 -4.08 -5.83
N SER A 28 -9.69 -3.12 -5.17
CA SER A 28 -9.71 -2.98 -3.70
C SER A 28 -11.12 -2.88 -3.13
N LEU A 29 -12.05 -2.23 -3.85
CA LEU A 29 -13.41 -2.03 -3.40
C LEU A 29 -14.26 -3.29 -3.52
N PHE A 30 -14.16 -4.04 -4.64
CA PHE A 30 -15.11 -5.09 -4.98
C PHE A 30 -14.57 -6.52 -4.96
N PHE A 31 -13.26 -6.72 -4.95
CA PHE A 31 -12.70 -8.08 -5.00
C PHE A 31 -13.13 -8.97 -3.84
N ASN A 32 -13.18 -8.42 -2.62
CA ASN A 32 -13.65 -9.16 -1.46
C ASN A 32 -15.12 -9.60 -1.63
N PHE A 33 -15.98 -8.69 -2.10
CA PHE A 33 -17.39 -9.00 -2.35
C PHE A 33 -17.56 -10.04 -3.45
N PHE A 34 -16.74 -9.97 -4.50
CA PHE A 34 -16.73 -10.98 -5.56
C PHE A 34 -16.40 -12.38 -5.01
N ILE A 35 -15.36 -12.52 -4.19
CA ILE A 35 -14.99 -13.80 -3.61
C ILE A 35 -16.12 -14.36 -2.71
N LEU A 36 -16.69 -13.52 -1.84
CA LEU A 36 -17.77 -13.92 -0.94
C LEU A 36 -19.06 -14.25 -1.72
N SER A 37 -19.40 -13.48 -2.77
CA SER A 37 -20.59 -13.75 -3.61
C SER A 37 -20.49 -15.06 -4.41
N ARG A 38 -19.27 -15.60 -4.61
CA ARG A 38 -19.04 -16.94 -5.15
C ARG A 38 -19.26 -18.08 -4.14
N GLY A 39 -19.66 -17.76 -2.90
CA GLY A 39 -19.87 -18.75 -1.83
C GLY A 39 -18.60 -19.19 -1.11
N TYR A 40 -17.47 -18.52 -1.32
CA TYR A 40 -16.27 -18.75 -0.52
C TYR A 40 -16.40 -18.10 0.85
N ASP A 41 -15.80 -18.74 1.86
CA ASP A 41 -15.80 -18.24 3.23
C ASP A 41 -14.71 -17.16 3.47
N GLN A 42 -14.82 -16.48 4.62
CA GLN A 42 -13.88 -15.41 4.99
C GLN A 42 -12.47 -15.96 5.27
N THR A 43 -12.35 -17.20 5.74
CA THR A 43 -11.04 -17.85 5.93
C THR A 43 -10.32 -18.02 4.62
N PHE A 44 -11.00 -18.48 3.57
CA PHE A 44 -10.42 -18.60 2.25
C PHE A 44 -10.12 -17.23 1.63
N LEU A 45 -10.99 -16.23 1.80
CA LEU A 45 -10.72 -14.85 1.40
C LEU A 45 -9.43 -14.33 2.03
N GLY A 46 -9.17 -14.67 3.30
CA GLY A 46 -7.93 -14.34 3.99
C GLY A 46 -6.70 -14.90 3.29
N MET A 47 -6.73 -16.14 2.84
CA MET A 47 -5.64 -16.77 2.09
C MET A 47 -5.43 -16.10 0.73
N VAL A 48 -6.52 -15.77 0.02
CA VAL A 48 -6.48 -15.10 -1.28
C VAL A 48 -5.86 -13.70 -1.16
N ASN A 49 -6.23 -12.94 -0.13
CA ASN A 49 -5.68 -11.59 0.12
C ASN A 49 -4.22 -11.62 0.63
N ALA A 50 -3.78 -12.68 1.28
CA ALA A 50 -2.40 -12.84 1.72
C ALA A 50 -1.46 -13.28 0.58
N ALA A 51 -1.97 -13.99 -0.42
CA ALA A 51 -1.17 -14.63 -1.47
C ALA A 51 -0.26 -13.65 -2.24
N PRO A 52 -0.68 -12.43 -2.63
CA PRO A 52 0.21 -11.48 -3.29
C PRO A 52 1.41 -11.07 -2.44
N SER A 53 1.19 -10.81 -1.15
CA SER A 53 2.27 -10.44 -0.22
C SER A 53 3.18 -11.61 0.11
N PHE A 54 2.64 -12.83 0.15
CA PHE A 54 3.43 -14.03 0.29
C PHE A 54 4.34 -14.23 -0.93
N ALA A 55 3.82 -14.04 -2.16
CA ALA A 55 4.62 -14.07 -3.38
C ALA A 55 5.74 -13.01 -3.35
N ALA A 56 5.43 -11.77 -2.91
CA ALA A 56 6.42 -10.70 -2.77
C ALA A 56 7.51 -11.03 -1.76
N LEU A 57 7.16 -11.65 -0.63
CA LEU A 57 8.10 -12.03 0.42
C LEU A 57 9.08 -13.11 -0.05
N VAL A 58 8.57 -14.11 -0.77
CA VAL A 58 9.39 -15.27 -1.23
C VAL A 58 10.17 -14.93 -2.50
N LEU A 59 9.54 -14.25 -3.44
CA LEU A 59 10.09 -14.00 -4.78
C LEU A 59 10.68 -12.61 -4.96
N GLY A 60 10.57 -11.69 -3.99
CA GLY A 60 11.02 -10.31 -4.13
C GLY A 60 12.48 -10.18 -4.56
N ILE A 61 13.40 -10.92 -3.94
CA ILE A 61 14.84 -10.89 -4.29
C ILE A 61 15.06 -11.46 -5.70
N PRO A 62 14.61 -12.67 -6.05
CA PRO A 62 14.73 -13.20 -7.40
C PRO A 62 14.13 -12.28 -8.48
N LEU A 63 12.96 -11.67 -8.20
CA LEU A 63 12.31 -10.76 -9.14
C LEU A 63 13.08 -9.43 -9.30
N GLY A 64 13.70 -8.92 -8.23
CA GLY A 64 14.61 -7.79 -8.32
C GLY A 64 15.81 -8.08 -9.23
N MET A 65 16.45 -9.23 -9.05
CA MET A 65 17.55 -9.69 -9.92
C MET A 65 17.09 -9.88 -11.37
N LEU A 66 15.87 -10.39 -11.57
CA LEU A 66 15.27 -10.55 -12.91
C LEU A 66 15.06 -9.17 -13.56
N SER A 67 14.55 -8.19 -12.79
CA SER A 67 14.38 -6.81 -13.27
C SER A 67 15.69 -6.15 -13.70
N ASP A 68 16.79 -6.45 -12.96
CA ASP A 68 18.13 -5.94 -13.33
C ASP A 68 18.63 -6.55 -14.65
N ARG A 69 18.39 -7.85 -14.86
CA ARG A 69 18.83 -8.56 -16.06
C ARG A 69 18.03 -8.24 -17.30
N LEU A 70 16.71 -8.10 -17.18
CA LEU A 70 15.82 -7.83 -18.31
C LEU A 70 15.85 -6.36 -18.77
N GLY A 71 16.28 -5.46 -17.88
CA GLY A 71 16.07 -4.02 -18.01
C GLY A 71 14.67 -3.61 -17.50
N ARG A 72 14.56 -2.36 -17.02
CA ARG A 72 13.39 -1.89 -16.24
C ARG A 72 12.09 -1.91 -17.03
N ARG A 73 12.14 -1.45 -18.29
CA ARG A 73 10.95 -1.45 -19.18
C ARG A 73 10.42 -2.86 -19.41
N ARG A 74 11.29 -3.81 -19.79
CA ARG A 74 10.87 -5.19 -20.06
C ARG A 74 10.35 -5.87 -18.81
N ALA A 75 10.97 -5.61 -17.66
CA ALA A 75 10.52 -6.12 -16.38
C ALA A 75 9.13 -5.57 -16.00
N MET A 76 8.87 -4.28 -16.21
CA MET A 76 7.54 -3.68 -16.02
C MET A 76 6.50 -4.29 -16.94
N LEU A 77 6.80 -4.47 -18.25
CA LEU A 77 5.90 -5.11 -19.20
C LEU A 77 5.56 -6.55 -18.81
N LEU A 78 6.58 -7.34 -18.47
CA LEU A 78 6.40 -8.72 -18.02
C LEU A 78 5.60 -8.78 -16.73
N GLY A 79 5.90 -7.89 -15.77
CA GLY A 79 5.18 -7.78 -14.51
C GLY A 79 3.70 -7.48 -14.72
N LEU A 80 3.37 -6.47 -15.53
CA LEU A 80 1.98 -6.13 -15.87
C LEU A 80 1.26 -7.25 -16.61
N LEU A 81 1.92 -7.94 -17.53
CA LEU A 81 1.35 -9.07 -18.24
C LEU A 81 1.01 -10.22 -17.29
N ILE A 82 1.96 -10.62 -16.44
CA ILE A 82 1.76 -11.67 -15.42
C ILE A 82 0.65 -11.25 -14.43
N TYR A 83 0.64 -9.99 -14.00
CA TYR A 83 -0.41 -9.44 -13.15
C TYR A 83 -1.79 -9.53 -13.79
N SER A 84 -1.93 -9.09 -15.05
CA SER A 84 -3.19 -9.13 -15.79
C SER A 84 -3.69 -10.56 -16.00
N LEU A 85 -2.80 -11.49 -16.34
CA LEU A 85 -3.13 -12.92 -16.48
C LEU A 85 -3.55 -13.53 -15.13
N GLY A 86 -2.85 -13.20 -14.06
CA GLY A 86 -3.21 -13.64 -12.71
C GLY A 86 -4.55 -13.07 -12.26
N ALA A 87 -4.80 -11.77 -12.48
CA ALA A 87 -6.07 -11.13 -12.18
C ALA A 87 -7.23 -11.74 -12.99
N LEU A 88 -7.04 -11.97 -14.28
CA LEU A 88 -8.00 -12.67 -15.11
C LEU A 88 -8.25 -14.11 -14.60
N GLY A 89 -7.18 -14.80 -14.23
CA GLY A 89 -7.26 -16.12 -13.63
C GLY A 89 -8.09 -16.15 -12.35
N GLN A 90 -7.97 -15.12 -11.48
CA GLN A 90 -8.81 -15.01 -10.27
C GLN A 90 -10.30 -14.90 -10.59
N LEU A 91 -10.67 -14.22 -11.68
CA LEU A 91 -12.06 -14.05 -12.10
C LEU A 91 -12.65 -15.33 -12.75
N LEU A 92 -11.80 -16.12 -13.40
CA LEU A 92 -12.21 -17.31 -14.16
C LEU A 92 -11.99 -18.63 -13.41
N ALA A 93 -11.19 -18.65 -12.36
CA ALA A 93 -10.83 -19.88 -11.65
C ALA A 93 -12.07 -20.63 -11.13
N PRO A 94 -12.28 -21.90 -11.52
CA PRO A 94 -13.46 -22.66 -11.10
C PRO A 94 -13.40 -23.18 -9.65
N GLY A 95 -12.24 -23.15 -9.00
CA GLY A 95 -12.05 -23.73 -7.68
C GLY A 95 -10.96 -23.06 -6.84
N ARG A 96 -10.89 -23.43 -5.54
CA ARG A 96 -9.99 -22.81 -4.54
C ARG A 96 -8.53 -22.84 -4.94
N SER A 97 -8.02 -23.97 -5.40
CA SER A 97 -6.59 -24.14 -5.72
C SER A 97 -6.16 -23.26 -6.89
N LEU A 98 -6.96 -23.20 -7.97
CA LEU A 98 -6.67 -22.36 -9.12
C LEU A 98 -6.79 -20.88 -8.78
N LEU A 99 -7.73 -20.50 -7.92
CA LEU A 99 -7.88 -19.11 -7.47
C LEU A 99 -6.68 -18.67 -6.62
N LEU A 100 -6.17 -19.53 -5.73
CA LEU A 100 -4.94 -19.24 -4.96
C LEU A 100 -3.72 -19.14 -5.88
N LEU A 101 -3.59 -20.07 -6.86
CA LEU A 101 -2.49 -20.01 -7.83
C LEU A 101 -2.56 -18.72 -8.65
N ALA A 102 -3.75 -18.33 -9.11
CA ALA A 102 -3.96 -17.08 -9.82
C ALA A 102 -3.61 -15.85 -8.95
N SER A 103 -3.93 -15.88 -7.64
CA SER A 103 -3.58 -14.82 -6.70
C SER A 103 -2.05 -14.72 -6.46
N LEU A 104 -1.36 -15.85 -6.35
CA LEU A 104 0.11 -15.88 -6.30
C LEU A 104 0.72 -15.35 -7.60
N THR A 105 0.16 -15.73 -8.75
CA THR A 105 0.60 -15.25 -10.07
C THR A 105 0.43 -13.74 -10.18
N ALA A 106 -0.75 -13.21 -9.83
CA ALA A 106 -1.00 -11.77 -9.79
C ALA A 106 -0.03 -11.05 -8.86
N GLY A 107 0.20 -11.59 -7.65
CA GLY A 107 1.18 -11.05 -6.71
C GLY A 107 2.61 -11.03 -7.24
N THR A 108 3.03 -12.08 -7.95
CA THR A 108 4.34 -12.16 -8.59
C THR A 108 4.51 -11.08 -9.66
N GLY A 109 3.52 -10.93 -10.54
CA GLY A 109 3.52 -9.90 -11.58
C GLY A 109 3.54 -8.49 -11.00
N ASN A 110 2.69 -8.24 -10.01
CA ASN A 110 2.61 -6.96 -9.30
C ASN A 110 3.96 -6.61 -8.64
N THR A 111 4.59 -7.58 -7.97
CA THR A 111 5.90 -7.38 -7.32
C THR A 111 6.98 -7.00 -8.34
N LEU A 112 7.06 -7.72 -9.47
CA LEU A 112 8.02 -7.42 -10.53
C LEU A 112 7.81 -6.01 -11.10
N TYR A 113 6.57 -5.61 -11.32
CA TYR A 113 6.21 -4.27 -11.80
C TYR A 113 6.64 -3.19 -10.82
N TYR A 114 6.26 -3.29 -9.54
CA TYR A 114 6.57 -2.29 -8.53
C TYR A 114 8.07 -2.17 -8.23
N LEU A 115 8.80 -3.27 -8.15
CA LEU A 115 10.25 -3.25 -7.93
C LEU A 115 10.99 -2.54 -9.06
N SER A 116 10.43 -2.53 -10.27
CA SER A 116 11.04 -1.91 -11.45
C SER A 116 10.76 -0.40 -11.56
N GLN A 117 9.72 0.12 -10.89
CA GLN A 117 9.27 1.51 -11.03
C GLN A 117 10.29 2.54 -10.53
N ALA A 118 10.76 2.42 -9.28
CA ALA A 118 11.67 3.39 -8.70
C ALA A 118 13.00 3.50 -9.47
N PRO A 119 13.68 2.39 -9.82
CA PRO A 119 14.85 2.44 -10.69
C PRO A 119 14.57 3.02 -12.08
N PHE A 120 13.38 2.74 -12.65
CA PHE A 120 12.97 3.35 -13.91
C PHE A 120 12.82 4.87 -13.78
N MET A 121 12.13 5.36 -12.77
CA MET A 121 11.97 6.79 -12.52
C MET A 121 13.32 7.50 -12.31
N MET A 122 14.28 6.82 -11.67
CA MET A 122 15.66 7.34 -11.52
C MET A 122 16.33 7.55 -12.88
N LYS A 123 16.16 6.62 -13.83
CA LYS A 123 16.68 6.74 -15.19
C LYS A 123 15.92 7.74 -16.06
N ALA A 124 14.60 7.82 -15.89
CA ALA A 124 13.72 8.70 -16.67
C ALA A 124 13.73 10.16 -16.20
N SER A 125 14.51 10.49 -15.16
CA SER A 125 14.58 11.81 -14.55
C SER A 125 16.02 12.33 -14.44
N THR A 126 16.17 13.66 -14.42
CA THR A 126 17.41 14.33 -14.06
C THR A 126 17.44 14.64 -12.56
N PRO A 127 18.61 14.90 -11.93
CA PRO A 127 18.70 15.30 -10.53
C PRO A 127 17.77 16.47 -10.17
N GLN A 128 17.53 17.39 -11.12
CA GLN A 128 16.74 18.61 -10.92
C GLN A 128 15.22 18.34 -10.92
N ASN A 129 14.73 17.35 -11.67
CA ASN A 129 13.30 17.07 -11.81
C ASN A 129 12.87 15.73 -11.16
N ARG A 130 13.82 14.98 -10.61
CA ARG A 130 13.59 13.67 -10.00
C ARG A 130 12.56 13.71 -8.89
N ALA A 131 12.74 14.57 -7.90
CA ALA A 131 11.81 14.71 -6.79
C ALA A 131 10.39 15.01 -7.30
N MET A 132 10.26 15.84 -8.33
CA MET A 132 8.96 16.15 -8.93
C MET A 132 8.34 14.94 -9.63
N LEU A 133 9.12 14.09 -10.33
CA LEU A 133 8.60 12.87 -10.96
C LEU A 133 8.05 11.90 -9.93
N PHE A 134 8.77 11.67 -8.82
CA PHE A 134 8.30 10.81 -7.73
C PHE A 134 7.04 11.38 -7.06
N SER A 135 7.00 12.69 -6.85
CA SER A 135 5.81 13.36 -6.27
C SER A 135 4.60 13.28 -7.20
N LEU A 136 4.80 13.48 -8.51
CA LEU A 136 3.72 13.33 -9.49
C LEU A 136 3.22 11.89 -9.58
N ASN A 137 4.13 10.90 -9.56
CA ASN A 137 3.73 9.49 -9.53
C ASN A 137 2.82 9.19 -8.33
N PHE A 138 3.25 9.60 -7.13
CA PHE A 138 2.45 9.41 -5.91
C PHE A 138 1.12 10.18 -5.95
N GLY A 139 1.15 11.44 -6.37
CA GLY A 139 -0.04 12.28 -6.46
C GLY A 139 -1.06 11.78 -7.49
N LEU A 140 -0.59 11.36 -8.67
CA LEU A 140 -1.44 10.86 -9.75
C LEU A 140 -2.08 9.52 -9.41
N ILE A 141 -1.32 8.58 -8.83
CA ILE A 141 -1.88 7.28 -8.41
C ILE A 141 -2.95 7.47 -7.30
N THR A 142 -2.70 8.39 -6.37
CA THR A 142 -3.65 8.72 -5.28
C THR A 142 -4.92 9.36 -5.83
N LEU A 143 -4.79 10.34 -6.72
CA LEU A 143 -5.93 11.03 -7.33
C LEU A 143 -6.73 10.12 -8.24
N ALA A 144 -6.04 9.34 -9.09
CA ALA A 144 -6.66 8.34 -9.96
C ALA A 144 -7.39 7.27 -9.13
N GLY A 145 -6.78 6.82 -8.03
CA GLY A 145 -7.40 5.90 -7.08
C GLY A 145 -8.66 6.47 -6.42
N ALA A 146 -8.63 7.75 -6.02
CA ALA A 146 -9.79 8.41 -5.44
C ALA A 146 -10.96 8.50 -6.44
N LEU A 147 -10.69 8.99 -7.65
CA LEU A 147 -11.68 9.08 -8.72
C LEU A 147 -12.17 7.68 -9.13
N GLY A 148 -11.25 6.73 -9.25
CA GLY A 148 -11.57 5.33 -9.57
C GLY A 148 -12.50 4.69 -8.54
N SER A 149 -12.30 4.93 -7.24
CA SER A 149 -13.19 4.43 -6.18
C SER A 149 -14.61 5.01 -6.30
N ILE A 150 -14.73 6.32 -6.54
CA ILE A 150 -16.03 6.98 -6.67
C ILE A 150 -16.76 6.46 -7.92
N LEU A 151 -16.08 6.38 -9.06
CA LEU A 151 -16.64 5.87 -10.30
C LEU A 151 -17.02 4.39 -10.18
N ALA A 152 -16.13 3.56 -9.67
CA ALA A 152 -16.40 2.14 -9.47
C ALA A 152 -17.58 1.90 -8.53
N GLY A 153 -17.70 2.69 -7.45
CA GLY A 153 -18.81 2.62 -6.50
C GLY A 153 -20.17 2.90 -7.12
N SER A 154 -20.25 3.69 -8.20
CA SER A 154 -21.49 3.98 -8.91
C SER A 154 -21.91 2.88 -9.90
N LEU A 155 -21.03 1.94 -10.25
CA LEU A 155 -21.31 0.92 -11.25
C LEU A 155 -22.30 -0.19 -10.82
N PRO A 156 -22.28 -0.71 -9.55
CA PRO A 156 -23.15 -1.82 -9.18
C PRO A 156 -24.63 -1.61 -9.43
N PRO A 157 -25.29 -0.49 -9.03
CA PRO A 157 -26.71 -0.30 -9.31
C PRO A 157 -27.01 -0.20 -10.82
N MET A 158 -26.12 0.41 -11.60
CA MET A 158 -26.27 0.53 -13.05
C MET A 158 -26.19 -0.83 -13.74
N LEU A 159 -25.18 -1.65 -13.37
CA LEU A 159 -24.99 -3.00 -13.93
C LEU A 159 -26.08 -3.96 -13.47
N ALA A 160 -26.55 -3.84 -12.24
CA ALA A 160 -27.67 -4.63 -11.74
C ALA A 160 -28.94 -4.41 -12.57
N ALA A 161 -29.23 -3.15 -12.91
CA ALA A 161 -30.35 -2.81 -13.79
C ALA A 161 -30.19 -3.37 -15.22
N VAL A 162 -28.99 -3.27 -15.80
CA VAL A 162 -28.69 -3.79 -17.15
C VAL A 162 -28.74 -5.31 -17.18
N LEU A 163 -28.17 -5.98 -16.19
CA LEU A 163 -28.09 -7.45 -16.10
C LEU A 163 -29.39 -8.07 -15.55
N GLN A 164 -30.35 -7.26 -15.07
CA GLN A 164 -31.59 -7.70 -14.44
C GLN A 164 -31.38 -8.64 -13.26
N VAL A 165 -30.41 -8.34 -12.42
CA VAL A 165 -30.05 -9.12 -11.22
C VAL A 165 -29.96 -8.22 -9.98
N ALA A 166 -29.87 -8.81 -8.78
CA ALA A 166 -29.63 -8.05 -7.57
C ALA A 166 -28.26 -7.36 -7.58
N GLU A 167 -28.14 -6.17 -6.95
CA GLU A 167 -26.89 -5.39 -6.91
C GLU A 167 -25.70 -6.19 -6.35
N LYS A 168 -25.94 -7.07 -5.38
CA LYS A 168 -24.92 -7.92 -4.76
C LYS A 168 -24.69 -9.25 -5.48
N HIS A 169 -25.24 -9.43 -6.68
CA HIS A 169 -25.05 -10.66 -7.47
C HIS A 169 -23.62 -10.77 -8.00
N VAL A 170 -23.10 -11.99 -8.04
CA VAL A 170 -21.71 -12.27 -8.46
C VAL A 170 -21.36 -11.70 -9.83
N SER A 171 -22.29 -11.74 -10.80
CA SER A 171 -22.06 -11.21 -12.14
C SER A 171 -21.83 -9.71 -12.18
N VAL A 172 -22.42 -8.94 -11.26
CA VAL A 172 -22.19 -7.49 -11.14
C VAL A 172 -20.73 -7.22 -10.77
N TYR A 173 -20.25 -7.82 -9.70
CA TYR A 173 -18.86 -7.68 -9.27
C TYR A 173 -17.87 -8.23 -10.32
N GLN A 174 -18.20 -9.37 -10.90
CA GLN A 174 -17.37 -9.99 -11.92
C GLN A 174 -17.22 -9.08 -13.15
N THR A 175 -18.31 -8.46 -13.62
CA THR A 175 -18.29 -7.52 -14.76
C THR A 175 -17.44 -6.30 -14.46
N ILE A 176 -17.56 -5.70 -13.26
CA ILE A 176 -16.74 -4.56 -12.85
C ILE A 176 -15.25 -4.94 -12.86
N LEU A 177 -14.92 -6.10 -12.28
CA LEU A 177 -13.54 -6.56 -12.18
C LEU A 177 -12.95 -6.95 -13.54
N PHE A 178 -13.74 -7.54 -14.46
CA PHE A 178 -13.33 -7.73 -15.85
C PHE A 178 -13.04 -6.41 -16.55
N GLY A 179 -13.93 -5.42 -16.39
CA GLY A 179 -13.71 -4.07 -16.89
C GLY A 179 -12.42 -3.46 -16.33
N ALA A 180 -12.18 -3.63 -15.01
CA ALA A 180 -10.95 -3.19 -14.36
C ALA A 180 -9.71 -3.87 -14.96
N VAL A 181 -9.71 -5.20 -15.17
CA VAL A 181 -8.59 -5.92 -15.81
C VAL A 181 -8.39 -5.47 -17.24
N ALA A 182 -9.46 -5.31 -18.01
CA ALA A 182 -9.38 -4.88 -19.42
C ALA A 182 -8.78 -3.48 -19.56
N ILE A 183 -9.30 -2.50 -18.78
CA ILE A 183 -8.75 -1.13 -18.76
C ILE A 183 -7.32 -1.15 -18.21
N GLY A 184 -7.02 -1.95 -17.17
CA GLY A 184 -5.68 -2.08 -16.57
C GLY A 184 -4.65 -2.58 -17.56
N SER A 185 -5.03 -3.52 -18.33
CA SER A 185 -4.15 -4.05 -19.39
C SER A 185 -3.77 -2.98 -20.42
N LEU A 186 -4.54 -1.88 -20.53
CA LEU A 186 -4.16 -0.74 -21.39
C LEU A 186 -2.90 -0.04 -20.89
N SER A 187 -2.53 -0.18 -19.60
CA SER A 187 -1.27 0.36 -19.08
C SER A 187 -0.03 -0.28 -19.74
N LEU A 188 -0.17 -1.46 -20.34
CA LEU A 188 0.88 -2.08 -21.17
C LEU A 188 1.24 -1.22 -22.38
N ILE A 189 0.29 -0.49 -22.96
CA ILE A 189 0.51 0.32 -24.17
C ILE A 189 1.52 1.46 -23.89
N PRO A 190 1.31 2.36 -22.92
CA PRO A 190 2.28 3.40 -22.67
C PRO A 190 3.65 2.86 -22.23
N ILE A 191 3.70 1.78 -21.44
CA ILE A 191 4.98 1.17 -21.06
C ILE A 191 5.68 0.54 -22.28
N PHE A 192 4.92 -0.08 -23.21
CA PHE A 192 5.47 -0.62 -24.46
C PHE A 192 6.04 0.48 -25.38
N LEU A 193 5.43 1.66 -25.40
CA LEU A 193 5.86 2.79 -26.22
C LEU A 193 7.09 3.53 -25.64
N ILE A 194 7.50 3.24 -24.40
CA ILE A 194 8.70 3.82 -23.81
C ILE A 194 9.92 3.39 -24.64
N ARG A 195 10.68 4.36 -25.08
CA ARG A 195 12.01 4.14 -25.66
C ARG A 195 13.04 4.35 -24.56
N GLU A 196 13.63 3.27 -24.06
CA GLU A 196 14.75 3.40 -23.12
C GLU A 196 15.94 4.01 -23.87
N PRO A 197 16.56 5.07 -23.33
CA PRO A 197 17.87 5.50 -23.82
C PRO A 197 18.84 4.31 -23.72
N ALA A 198 19.66 4.09 -24.77
CA ALA A 198 20.72 3.10 -24.69
C ALA A 198 21.58 3.40 -23.43
N ASP A 199 21.77 2.42 -22.58
CA ASP A 199 22.60 2.59 -21.37
C ASP A 199 24.03 2.95 -21.79
N PRO A 200 24.58 4.12 -21.42
CA PRO A 200 25.97 4.44 -21.76
C PRO A 200 26.98 3.59 -20.99
N GLN A 201 26.58 2.86 -19.98
CA GLN A 201 27.32 1.83 -19.25
C GLN A 201 26.38 1.11 -18.29
N PRO A 202 26.55 -0.19 -18.01
CA PRO A 202 25.97 -0.78 -16.82
C PRO A 202 26.56 0.04 -15.66
N THR A 203 25.79 0.98 -15.16
CA THR A 203 26.12 1.57 -13.89
C THR A 203 26.09 0.39 -12.94
N ALA A 204 27.27 -0.10 -12.62
CA ALA A 204 27.53 -0.89 -11.44
C ALA A 204 27.03 -0.06 -10.23
N PHE A 205 25.73 -0.08 -10.00
CA PHE A 205 25.18 -0.01 -8.65
C PHE A 205 25.52 -1.33 -7.94
N GLY A 206 26.67 -1.86 -8.26
CA GLY A 206 27.44 -2.85 -7.60
C GLY A 206 28.52 -2.20 -6.76
N VAL A 207 28.16 -1.25 -5.91
CA VAL A 207 28.75 -1.34 -4.58
C VAL A 207 28.08 -2.59 -4.04
N GLN A 208 28.76 -3.73 -4.24
CA GLN A 208 28.52 -4.87 -3.36
C GLN A 208 28.76 -4.29 -1.96
N PRO A 209 27.73 -4.04 -1.17
CA PRO A 209 27.97 -3.81 0.24
C PRO A 209 28.72 -5.09 0.62
N GLU A 210 29.88 -4.93 1.22
CA GLU A 210 30.54 -6.01 1.95
C GLU A 210 29.42 -6.84 2.54
N LYS A 211 29.34 -8.14 2.20
CA LYS A 211 28.19 -9.00 2.52
C LYS A 211 28.04 -9.14 4.04
N GLN A 212 27.74 -8.05 4.71
CA GLN A 212 27.27 -8.13 6.09
C GLN A 212 25.95 -8.89 6.03
N SER A 213 25.94 -10.04 6.69
CA SER A 213 24.71 -10.85 6.78
C SER A 213 23.58 -9.93 7.25
N ILE A 214 22.48 -9.85 6.49
CA ILE A 214 21.27 -9.09 6.85
C ILE A 214 20.85 -9.39 8.29
N PHE A 215 21.06 -10.63 8.77
CA PHE A 215 20.84 -11.03 10.15
C PHE A 215 21.72 -10.28 11.16
N LYS A 216 22.98 -10.00 10.83
CA LYS A 216 23.86 -9.21 11.72
C LYS A 216 23.39 -7.76 11.82
N VAL A 217 22.90 -7.20 10.72
CA VAL A 217 22.32 -5.84 10.71
C VAL A 217 21.02 -5.81 11.52
N LEU A 218 20.14 -6.80 11.35
CA LEU A 218 18.88 -6.91 12.10
C LEU A 218 19.11 -6.99 13.62
N LEU A 219 20.14 -7.68 14.07
CA LEU A 219 20.42 -7.86 15.49
C LEU A 219 21.02 -6.62 16.17
N ARG A 220 21.33 -5.55 15.45
CA ARG A 220 21.79 -4.30 16.06
C ARG A 220 20.67 -3.67 16.90
N PRO A 221 20.93 -3.21 18.12
CA PRO A 221 19.88 -2.70 19.01
C PRO A 221 19.05 -1.57 18.43
N VAL A 222 19.65 -0.67 17.63
CA VAL A 222 18.93 0.43 16.99
C VAL A 222 17.99 -0.07 15.90
N VAL A 223 18.42 -1.08 15.11
CA VAL A 223 17.61 -1.68 14.05
C VAL A 223 16.42 -2.44 14.63
N LEU A 224 16.62 -3.21 15.71
CA LEU A 224 15.52 -3.88 16.42
C LEU A 224 14.49 -2.89 16.98
N LYS A 225 14.95 -1.75 17.52
CA LYS A 225 14.06 -0.69 18.02
C LYS A 225 13.22 -0.06 16.93
N LEU A 226 13.69 -0.03 15.67
CA LEU A 226 12.95 0.43 14.51
C LEU A 226 12.06 -0.69 13.92
N PHE A 227 12.59 -1.91 13.86
CA PHE A 227 11.93 -3.05 13.24
C PHE A 227 10.68 -3.51 14.01
N ILE A 228 10.78 -3.64 15.35
CA ILE A 228 9.68 -4.17 16.18
C ILE A 228 8.42 -3.29 16.10
N PRO A 229 8.45 -1.96 16.30
CA PRO A 229 7.26 -1.14 16.10
C PRO A 229 6.71 -1.21 14.68
N ASN A 230 7.58 -1.24 13.66
CA ASN A 230 7.15 -1.29 12.26
C ASN A 230 6.38 -2.58 11.92
N ILE A 231 6.84 -3.76 12.38
CA ILE A 231 6.13 -5.02 12.15
C ILE A 231 4.79 -5.07 12.90
N LEU A 232 4.71 -4.50 14.11
CA LEU A 232 3.47 -4.43 14.88
C LEU A 232 2.42 -3.54 14.17
N ILE A 233 2.83 -2.39 13.64
CA ILE A 233 1.96 -1.53 12.82
C ILE A 233 1.56 -2.27 11.53
N GLY A 234 2.51 -2.89 10.84
CA GLY A 234 2.24 -3.63 9.59
C GLY A 234 1.26 -4.78 9.78
N LEU A 235 1.42 -5.56 10.83
CA LEU A 235 0.52 -6.67 11.17
C LEU A 235 -0.87 -6.16 11.57
N GLY A 236 -0.95 -5.16 12.44
CA GLY A 236 -2.22 -4.55 12.84
C GLY A 236 -2.98 -3.93 11.65
N ALA A 237 -2.26 -3.29 10.73
CA ALA A 237 -2.82 -2.79 9.48
C ALA A 237 -3.37 -3.92 8.61
N ALA A 238 -2.59 -4.98 8.41
CA ALA A 238 -2.94 -6.10 7.54
C ALA A 238 -4.12 -6.95 8.05
N ILE A 239 -4.33 -6.98 9.36
CA ILE A 239 -5.49 -7.65 9.96
C ILE A 239 -6.81 -6.94 9.61
N LEU A 240 -6.83 -5.62 9.48
CA LEU A 240 -8.06 -4.85 9.41
C LEU A 240 -8.27 -4.15 8.05
N ILE A 241 -7.24 -3.52 7.49
CA ILE A 241 -7.38 -2.64 6.31
C ILE A 241 -7.98 -3.35 5.10
N PRO A 242 -7.59 -4.59 4.73
CA PRO A 242 -8.12 -5.25 3.54
C PRO A 242 -9.63 -5.51 3.58
N TYR A 243 -10.25 -5.44 4.76
CA TYR A 243 -11.64 -5.86 4.99
C TYR A 243 -12.56 -4.71 5.42
N GLN A 244 -12.10 -3.47 5.32
CA GLN A 244 -12.88 -2.30 5.73
C GLN A 244 -14.17 -2.13 4.91
N ASN A 245 -14.15 -2.50 3.62
CA ASN A 245 -15.34 -2.55 2.77
C ASN A 245 -16.39 -3.54 3.32
N ILE A 246 -15.98 -4.74 3.70
CA ILE A 246 -16.87 -5.75 4.32
C ILE A 246 -17.38 -5.28 5.67
N PHE A 247 -16.52 -4.63 6.47
CA PHE A 247 -16.92 -4.08 7.77
C PHE A 247 -18.04 -3.05 7.64
N PHE A 248 -17.90 -2.08 6.74
CA PHE A 248 -18.91 -1.04 6.54
C PHE A 248 -20.21 -1.60 5.95
N ASP A 249 -20.13 -2.51 4.97
CA ASP A 249 -21.31 -3.17 4.42
C ASP A 249 -22.02 -4.03 5.48
N GLY A 250 -21.29 -4.88 6.20
CA GLY A 250 -21.87 -5.82 7.15
C GLY A 250 -22.45 -5.17 8.41
N ARG A 251 -21.84 -4.06 8.88
CA ARG A 251 -22.28 -3.39 10.11
C ARG A 251 -23.35 -2.34 9.88
N PHE A 252 -23.26 -1.60 8.78
CA PHE A 252 -24.09 -0.42 8.52
C PHE A 252 -24.94 -0.55 7.26
N GLY A 253 -24.86 -1.65 6.52
CA GLY A 253 -25.58 -1.83 5.26
C GLY A 253 -25.17 -0.82 4.19
N THR A 254 -23.90 -0.39 4.19
CA THR A 254 -23.40 0.68 3.34
C THR A 254 -23.49 0.30 1.88
N SER A 255 -24.15 1.12 1.05
CA SER A 255 -24.27 0.88 -0.39
C SER A 255 -22.91 0.95 -1.10
N ALA A 256 -22.80 0.32 -2.27
CA ALA A 256 -21.59 0.34 -3.08
C ALA A 256 -21.15 1.77 -3.44
N SER A 257 -22.12 2.64 -3.75
CA SER A 257 -21.85 4.05 -4.04
C SER A 257 -21.27 4.80 -2.83
N ALA A 258 -21.85 4.59 -1.63
CA ALA A 258 -21.33 5.19 -0.41
C ALA A 258 -19.93 4.65 -0.05
N LEU A 259 -19.66 3.36 -0.25
CA LEU A 259 -18.32 2.78 -0.11
C LEU A 259 -17.32 3.42 -1.09
N GLY A 260 -17.71 3.59 -2.35
CA GLY A 260 -16.86 4.25 -3.35
C GLY A 260 -16.49 5.68 -2.95
N GLN A 261 -17.45 6.46 -2.46
CA GLN A 261 -17.22 7.82 -1.95
C GLN A 261 -16.31 7.80 -0.71
N LEU A 262 -16.59 6.90 0.25
CA LEU A 262 -15.82 6.77 1.48
C LEU A 262 -14.35 6.44 1.20
N PHE A 263 -14.08 5.47 0.33
CA PHE A 263 -12.72 5.08 -0.04
C PHE A 263 -12.05 6.14 -0.92
N GLY A 264 -12.79 6.81 -1.81
CA GLY A 264 -12.29 7.92 -2.61
C GLY A 264 -11.84 9.11 -1.75
N VAL A 265 -12.68 9.54 -0.81
CA VAL A 265 -12.33 10.61 0.14
C VAL A 265 -11.16 10.18 1.03
N SER A 266 -11.13 8.92 1.49
CA SER A 266 -10.03 8.39 2.28
C SER A 266 -8.70 8.44 1.53
N ALA A 267 -8.68 8.11 0.23
CA ALA A 267 -7.49 8.20 -0.61
C ALA A 267 -6.97 9.64 -0.71
N LEU A 268 -7.85 10.62 -0.93
CA LEU A 268 -7.49 12.04 -0.95
C LEU A 268 -6.92 12.50 0.40
N LEU A 269 -7.58 12.16 1.52
CA LEU A 269 -7.11 12.53 2.85
C LEU A 269 -5.78 11.85 3.20
N THR A 270 -5.54 10.64 2.74
CA THR A 270 -4.24 9.95 2.85
C THR A 270 -3.15 10.72 2.13
N GLY A 271 -3.41 11.16 0.90
CA GLY A 271 -2.47 12.00 0.14
C GLY A 271 -2.19 13.34 0.84
N ILE A 272 -3.24 14.03 1.28
CA ILE A 272 -3.13 15.29 2.05
C ILE A 272 -2.33 15.06 3.34
N GLY A 273 -2.62 13.99 4.08
CA GLY A 273 -1.92 13.63 5.31
C GLY A 273 -0.42 13.46 5.10
N SER A 274 -0.02 12.77 4.04
CA SER A 274 1.39 12.54 3.70
C SER A 274 2.16 13.85 3.44
N VAL A 275 1.49 14.88 2.92
CA VAL A 275 2.07 16.21 2.69
C VAL A 275 2.09 17.06 3.97
N ILE A 276 1.04 17.00 4.78
CA ILE A 276 0.93 17.78 6.01
C ILE A 276 1.86 17.25 7.11
N GLY A 277 2.10 15.94 7.17
CA GLY A 277 2.93 15.31 8.20
C GLY A 277 4.28 16.01 8.41
N PRO A 278 5.11 16.20 7.38
CA PRO A 278 6.38 16.92 7.51
C PRO A 278 6.25 18.39 7.96
N ILE A 279 5.15 19.06 7.65
CA ILE A 279 4.90 20.45 8.08
C ILE A 279 4.70 20.51 9.60
N LEU A 280 4.09 19.47 10.18
CA LEU A 280 3.85 19.37 11.62
C LEU A 280 5.10 18.95 12.42
N GLU A 281 6.19 18.58 11.78
CA GLU A 281 7.42 18.16 12.44
C GLU A 281 7.94 19.20 13.44
N ARG A 282 8.07 20.47 12.99
CA ARG A 282 8.60 21.55 13.83
C ARG A 282 7.70 21.90 15.02
N PRO A 283 6.38 22.17 14.83
CA PRO A 283 5.50 22.53 15.94
C PRO A 283 5.29 21.41 16.96
N LEU A 284 5.41 20.13 16.55
CA LEU A 284 5.25 18.99 17.46
C LEU A 284 6.56 18.48 18.08
N GLY A 285 7.68 19.18 17.86
CA GLY A 285 8.95 18.92 18.53
C GLY A 285 9.77 17.79 17.91
N GLY A 286 9.70 17.62 16.56
CA GLY A 286 10.53 16.73 15.77
C GLY A 286 9.81 15.49 15.23
N LYS A 287 10.48 14.83 14.27
CA LYS A 287 9.90 13.72 13.46
C LYS A 287 9.25 12.64 14.32
N ILE A 288 9.99 12.08 15.27
CA ILE A 288 9.51 10.90 16.00
C ILE A 288 8.39 11.25 16.99
N ARG A 289 8.38 12.47 17.56
CA ARG A 289 7.26 12.93 18.38
C ARG A 289 6.01 13.11 17.55
N THR A 290 6.12 13.66 16.35
CA THR A 290 5.02 13.78 15.41
C THR A 290 4.47 12.41 15.02
N VAL A 291 5.33 11.42 14.77
CA VAL A 291 4.92 10.02 14.49
C VAL A 291 4.11 9.47 15.67
N VAL A 292 4.61 9.56 16.89
CA VAL A 292 3.92 9.05 18.07
C VAL A 292 2.56 9.72 18.28
N LEU A 293 2.48 11.04 18.14
CA LEU A 293 1.23 11.80 18.35
C LEU A 293 0.19 11.49 17.25
N THR A 294 0.60 11.44 16.00
CA THR A 294 -0.32 11.14 14.88
C THR A 294 -0.80 9.69 14.90
N GLN A 295 0.07 8.74 15.26
CA GLN A 295 -0.32 7.35 15.45
C GLN A 295 -1.24 7.17 16.67
N ALA A 296 -0.99 7.86 17.78
CA ALA A 296 -1.87 7.84 18.95
C ALA A 296 -3.26 8.44 18.64
N GLY A 297 -3.30 9.57 17.92
CA GLY A 297 -4.55 10.10 17.39
C GLY A 297 -5.26 9.12 16.46
N SER A 298 -4.53 8.49 15.53
CA SER A 298 -5.06 7.45 14.63
C SER A 298 -5.67 6.28 15.40
N LEU A 299 -5.06 5.85 16.50
CA LEU A 299 -5.59 4.81 17.37
C LEU A 299 -6.94 5.20 18.00
N ALA A 300 -7.08 6.42 18.49
CA ALA A 300 -8.35 6.90 19.04
C ALA A 300 -9.47 6.85 17.98
N PHE A 301 -9.17 7.28 16.74
CA PHE A 301 -10.13 7.21 15.64
C PHE A 301 -10.36 5.79 15.10
N LEU A 302 -9.41 4.87 15.26
CA LEU A 302 -9.62 3.44 15.03
C LEU A 302 -10.68 2.88 15.99
N LEU A 303 -10.58 3.21 17.27
CA LEU A 303 -11.56 2.80 18.27
C LEU A 303 -12.94 3.43 18.00
N LEU A 304 -12.98 4.70 17.63
CA LEU A 304 -14.22 5.37 17.22
C LEU A 304 -14.87 4.65 16.04
N MET A 305 -14.10 4.32 15.00
CA MET A 305 -14.58 3.56 13.83
C MET A 305 -15.15 2.20 14.23
N GLY A 306 -14.41 1.44 15.04
CA GLY A 306 -14.74 0.04 15.35
C GLY A 306 -15.89 -0.13 16.35
N PHE A 307 -16.04 0.80 17.29
CA PHE A 307 -16.97 0.63 18.41
C PHE A 307 -18.17 1.59 18.39
N SER A 308 -18.16 2.64 17.55
CA SER A 308 -19.32 3.53 17.42
C SER A 308 -20.54 2.79 16.86
N PRO A 309 -21.74 2.97 17.44
CA PRO A 309 -22.98 2.48 16.86
C PRO A 309 -23.48 3.35 15.68
N TYR A 310 -22.96 4.57 15.53
CA TYR A 310 -23.42 5.54 14.55
C TYR A 310 -22.50 5.52 13.32
N PHE A 311 -23.12 5.37 12.13
CA PHE A 311 -22.41 5.35 10.84
C PHE A 311 -21.55 6.61 10.64
N SER A 312 -22.08 7.80 10.91
CA SER A 312 -21.36 9.07 10.74
C SER A 312 -20.06 9.14 11.55
N LEU A 313 -20.09 8.66 12.81
CA LEU A 313 -18.92 8.62 13.68
C LEU A 313 -17.92 7.57 13.20
N ALA A 314 -18.39 6.41 12.70
CA ALA A 314 -17.53 5.40 12.12
C ALA A 314 -16.84 5.91 10.84
N VAL A 315 -17.54 6.68 10.01
CA VAL A 315 -16.98 7.36 8.82
C VAL A 315 -15.90 8.37 9.22
N VAL A 316 -16.17 9.24 10.19
CA VAL A 316 -15.18 10.18 10.71
C VAL A 316 -13.97 9.42 11.26
N GLY A 317 -14.22 8.36 12.05
CA GLY A 317 -13.18 7.48 12.56
C GLY A 317 -12.30 6.91 11.44
N PHE A 318 -12.89 6.37 10.40
CA PHE A 318 -12.18 5.82 9.23
C PHE A 318 -11.32 6.85 8.52
N LEU A 319 -11.91 8.01 8.17
CA LEU A 319 -11.25 9.05 7.39
C LEU A 319 -10.08 9.70 8.15
N VAL A 320 -10.32 10.11 9.39
CA VAL A 320 -9.30 10.77 10.21
C VAL A 320 -8.18 9.78 10.59
N ARG A 321 -8.53 8.52 10.92
CA ARG A 321 -7.55 7.47 11.16
C ARG A 321 -6.62 7.29 9.97
N ALA A 322 -7.17 7.18 8.76
CA ALA A 322 -6.39 6.99 7.54
C ALA A 322 -5.43 8.16 7.30
N MET A 323 -5.91 9.40 7.44
CA MET A 323 -5.12 10.61 7.30
C MET A 323 -3.96 10.64 8.30
N LEU A 324 -4.24 10.50 9.60
CA LEU A 324 -3.25 10.58 10.68
C LEU A 324 -2.18 9.50 10.59
N MET A 325 -2.58 8.26 10.23
CA MET A 325 -1.65 7.14 10.09
C MET A 325 -0.66 7.37 8.93
N ASN A 326 -1.14 7.94 7.84
CA ASN A 326 -0.31 8.22 6.67
C ASN A 326 0.57 9.47 6.82
N MET A 327 0.25 10.40 7.74
CA MET A 327 1.16 11.48 8.16
C MET A 327 2.45 10.92 8.78
N ALA A 328 2.35 9.83 9.55
CA ALA A 328 3.48 9.22 10.24
C ALA A 328 4.48 8.55 9.29
N SER A 329 4.02 7.99 8.17
CA SER A 329 4.83 7.11 7.31
C SER A 329 6.10 7.77 6.76
N PRO A 330 6.06 8.92 6.08
CA PRO A 330 7.27 9.56 5.55
C PRO A 330 8.22 10.03 6.66
N LEU A 331 7.66 10.48 7.79
CA LEU A 331 8.46 10.92 8.94
C LEU A 331 9.18 9.76 9.60
N TYR A 332 8.50 8.61 9.76
CA TYR A 332 9.10 7.40 10.32
C TYR A 332 10.23 6.88 9.43
N THR A 333 10.02 6.86 8.13
CA THR A 333 11.05 6.43 7.17
C THR A 333 12.28 7.35 7.22
N ALA A 334 12.07 8.67 7.18
CA ALA A 334 13.16 9.64 7.26
C ALA A 334 13.91 9.51 8.59
N PHE A 335 13.19 9.47 9.72
CA PHE A 335 13.78 9.27 11.04
C PHE A 335 14.59 7.97 11.10
N SER A 336 14.06 6.87 10.58
CA SER A 336 14.74 5.58 10.59
C SER A 336 16.08 5.62 9.85
N MET A 337 16.13 6.31 8.70
CA MET A 337 17.36 6.45 7.92
C MET A 337 18.38 7.35 8.63
N GLU A 338 17.95 8.36 9.38
CA GLU A 338 18.83 9.24 10.17
C GLU A 338 19.47 8.54 11.38
N GLN A 339 18.90 7.44 11.88
CA GLN A 339 19.45 6.65 12.97
C GLN A 339 20.54 5.66 12.52
N ILE A 340 20.74 5.50 11.20
CA ILE A 340 21.56 4.45 10.60
C ILE A 340 22.69 5.08 9.78
N GLU A 341 23.87 4.50 9.88
CA GLU A 341 25.02 4.91 9.06
C GLU A 341 24.72 4.74 7.56
N PRO A 342 25.22 5.64 6.68
CA PRO A 342 24.88 5.66 5.26
C PRO A 342 25.07 4.32 4.53
N HIS A 343 26.09 3.54 4.91
CA HIS A 343 26.37 2.23 4.27
C HIS A 343 25.35 1.14 4.62
N ASP A 344 24.63 1.26 5.75
CA ASP A 344 23.62 0.28 6.20
C ASP A 344 22.18 0.69 5.86
N GLN A 345 21.94 1.93 5.44
CA GLN A 345 20.58 2.45 5.19
C GLN A 345 19.80 1.59 4.20
N GLY A 346 20.46 1.07 3.16
CA GLY A 346 19.84 0.19 2.18
C GLY A 346 19.36 -1.14 2.78
N ALA A 347 20.18 -1.75 3.63
CA ALA A 347 19.84 -3.00 4.32
C ALA A 347 18.69 -2.80 5.32
N VAL A 348 18.74 -1.72 6.10
CA VAL A 348 17.68 -1.41 7.10
C VAL A 348 16.37 -1.05 6.40
N ASN A 349 16.39 -0.26 5.33
CA ASN A 349 15.19 0.03 4.55
C ASN A 349 14.56 -1.27 3.98
N SER A 350 15.39 -2.19 3.49
CA SER A 350 14.92 -3.50 3.02
C SER A 350 14.30 -4.32 4.17
N LEU A 351 14.90 -4.33 5.35
CA LEU A 351 14.35 -4.99 6.54
C LEU A 351 13.00 -4.41 6.97
N LEU A 352 12.85 -3.09 6.96
CA LEU A 352 11.58 -2.42 7.28
C LEU A 352 10.49 -2.77 6.24
N ASN A 353 10.82 -2.81 4.95
CA ASN A 353 9.89 -3.25 3.92
C ASN A 353 9.51 -4.74 4.05
N ILE A 354 10.48 -5.61 4.35
CA ILE A 354 10.22 -7.03 4.60
C ILE A 354 9.28 -7.21 5.79
N SER A 355 9.48 -6.45 6.89
CA SER A 355 8.62 -6.53 8.07
C SER A 355 7.18 -6.14 7.76
N TRP A 356 6.98 -5.11 6.94
CA TRP A 356 5.67 -4.69 6.45
C TRP A 356 5.02 -5.78 5.59
N THR A 357 5.75 -6.27 4.58
CA THR A 357 5.27 -7.31 3.67
C THR A 357 4.95 -8.62 4.39
N ALA A 358 5.75 -8.99 5.41
CA ALA A 358 5.50 -10.17 6.24
C ALA A 358 4.18 -10.03 7.04
N GLY A 359 3.90 -8.83 7.59
CA GLY A 359 2.61 -8.53 8.20
C GLY A 359 1.44 -8.76 7.24
N TRP A 360 1.57 -8.31 6.01
CA TRP A 360 0.53 -8.47 4.97
C TRP A 360 0.45 -9.90 4.40
N ALA A 361 1.48 -10.72 4.52
CA ALA A 361 1.44 -12.13 4.16
C ALA A 361 0.70 -12.99 5.21
N VAL A 362 0.68 -12.57 6.47
CA VAL A 362 0.10 -13.33 7.59
C VAL A 362 -1.22 -12.71 8.09
N GLY A 363 -1.29 -11.39 8.18
CA GLY A 363 -2.42 -10.66 8.76
C GLY A 363 -3.78 -11.02 8.15
N PRO A 364 -3.93 -11.05 6.82
CA PRO A 364 -5.20 -11.39 6.19
C PRO A 364 -5.67 -12.81 6.48
N ILE A 365 -4.76 -13.78 6.65
CA ILE A 365 -5.10 -15.17 7.03
C ILE A 365 -5.69 -15.19 8.44
N ILE A 366 -5.02 -14.55 9.39
CA ILE A 366 -5.51 -14.41 10.77
C ILE A 366 -6.87 -13.73 10.76
N SER A 367 -7.00 -12.64 10.01
CA SER A 367 -8.23 -11.87 9.90
C SER A 367 -9.38 -12.71 9.36
N GLY A 368 -9.17 -13.47 8.29
CA GLY A 368 -10.20 -14.34 7.71
C GLY A 368 -10.75 -15.37 8.69
N VAL A 369 -9.87 -16.05 9.43
CA VAL A 369 -10.26 -17.03 10.46
C VAL A 369 -11.04 -16.36 11.60
N VAL A 370 -10.58 -15.21 12.08
CA VAL A 370 -11.22 -14.49 13.18
C VAL A 370 -12.58 -13.93 12.76
N GLN A 371 -12.69 -13.33 11.58
CA GLN A 371 -13.96 -12.84 11.04
C GLN A 371 -15.00 -13.94 10.91
N GLN A 372 -14.59 -15.12 10.42
CA GLN A 372 -15.47 -16.27 10.23
C GLN A 372 -16.10 -16.75 11.54
N ARG A 373 -15.38 -16.67 12.65
CA ARG A 373 -15.78 -17.23 13.94
C ARG A 373 -16.37 -16.20 14.89
N TRP A 374 -15.81 -15.00 14.93
CA TRP A 374 -16.11 -14.00 15.98
C TRP A 374 -16.42 -12.60 15.43
N GLY A 375 -16.43 -12.43 14.10
CA GLY A 375 -16.69 -11.13 13.46
C GLY A 375 -15.54 -10.14 13.61
N PHE A 376 -15.84 -8.85 13.48
CA PHE A 376 -14.83 -7.79 13.40
C PHE A 376 -14.33 -7.28 14.76
N THR A 377 -15.11 -7.39 15.84
CA THR A 377 -14.76 -6.83 17.15
C THR A 377 -13.39 -7.28 17.66
N PRO A 378 -13.03 -8.60 17.65
CA PRO A 378 -11.70 -9.03 18.08
C PRO A 378 -10.57 -8.47 17.23
N LEU A 379 -10.81 -8.20 15.93
CA LEU A 379 -9.82 -7.63 15.03
C LEU A 379 -9.51 -6.18 15.36
N PHE A 380 -10.55 -5.39 15.70
CA PHE A 380 -10.36 -4.02 16.18
C PHE A 380 -9.56 -3.99 17.48
N VAL A 381 -9.87 -4.89 18.43
CA VAL A 381 -9.13 -5.02 19.69
C VAL A 381 -7.68 -5.44 19.43
N ALA A 382 -7.45 -6.46 18.62
CA ALA A 382 -6.10 -6.92 18.28
C ALA A 382 -5.28 -5.82 17.59
N THR A 383 -5.86 -5.12 16.61
CA THR A 383 -5.20 -4.00 15.95
C THR A 383 -4.90 -2.88 16.95
N ALA A 384 -5.84 -2.55 17.83
CA ALA A 384 -5.63 -1.52 18.86
C ALA A 384 -4.50 -1.89 19.83
N VAL A 385 -4.42 -3.16 20.25
CA VAL A 385 -3.32 -3.65 21.11
C VAL A 385 -1.98 -3.56 20.37
N LEU A 386 -1.90 -4.04 19.14
CA LEU A 386 -0.67 -3.99 18.33
C LEU A 386 -0.20 -2.55 18.10
N TYR A 387 -1.11 -1.65 17.77
CA TYR A 387 -0.80 -0.22 17.57
C TYR A 387 -0.38 0.44 18.90
N SER A 388 -1.07 0.16 20.00
CA SER A 388 -0.70 0.66 21.33
C SER A 388 0.71 0.23 21.71
N LEU A 389 1.04 -1.04 21.53
CA LEU A 389 2.38 -1.57 21.78
C LEU A 389 3.44 -0.89 20.89
N ALA A 390 3.15 -0.74 19.60
CA ALA A 390 4.08 -0.07 18.69
C ALA A 390 4.33 1.39 19.07
N ILE A 391 3.28 2.14 19.40
CA ILE A 391 3.34 3.54 19.82
C ILE A 391 4.12 3.67 21.12
N LEU A 392 3.83 2.84 22.12
CA LEU A 392 4.51 2.83 23.42
C LEU A 392 6.00 2.49 23.28
N LEU A 393 6.33 1.48 22.46
CA LEU A 393 7.73 1.10 22.18
C LEU A 393 8.47 2.23 21.45
N THR A 394 7.85 2.85 20.44
CA THR A 394 8.46 3.98 19.72
C THR A 394 8.71 5.16 20.68
N TRP A 395 7.73 5.50 21.50
CA TRP A 395 7.86 6.54 22.51
C TRP A 395 8.97 6.22 23.53
N TRP A 396 9.00 4.98 24.05
CA TRP A 396 9.99 4.52 25.02
C TRP A 396 11.42 4.56 24.48
N PHE A 397 11.61 4.08 23.24
CA PHE A 397 12.94 3.96 22.65
C PHE A 397 13.52 5.30 22.21
N PHE A 398 12.69 6.20 21.68
CA PHE A 398 13.19 7.36 20.94
C PHE A 398 12.71 8.71 21.51
N VAL A 399 11.59 8.79 22.19
CA VAL A 399 11.08 10.06 22.74
C VAL A 399 11.53 10.26 24.18
N ARG A 400 11.33 9.25 25.04
CA ARG A 400 11.66 9.35 26.47
C ARG A 400 13.14 9.53 26.76
N ARG A 401 14.01 8.99 25.91
CA ARG A 401 15.48 8.99 26.08
C ARG A 401 16.19 10.06 25.25
N ALA A 402 15.47 10.86 24.45
CA ALA A 402 16.09 11.96 23.73
C ALA A 402 16.54 13.03 24.71
N PRO A 403 17.83 13.48 24.68
CA PRO A 403 18.23 14.67 25.42
C PRO A 403 17.37 15.84 24.97
N VAL A 404 16.88 16.65 25.91
CA VAL A 404 16.21 17.92 25.57
C VAL A 404 17.21 18.74 24.73
N PRO A 405 16.82 19.21 23.51
CA PRO A 405 17.69 20.05 22.72
C PRO A 405 17.99 21.30 23.62
N THR A 406 19.22 21.44 24.05
CA THR A 406 19.69 22.69 24.60
C THR A 406 19.60 23.70 23.48
N THR A 407 18.66 24.62 23.55
CA THR A 407 18.59 25.81 22.70
C THR A 407 19.97 26.47 22.76
N GLN A 408 20.76 26.35 21.68
CA GLN A 408 21.94 27.18 21.55
C GLN A 408 21.45 28.62 21.50
N PRO A 409 21.99 29.52 22.35
CA PRO A 409 21.66 30.94 22.27
C PRO A 409 22.11 31.43 20.89
N THR A 410 21.20 32.03 20.18
CA THR A 410 21.44 32.78 18.92
C THR A 410 22.58 33.76 19.20
N GLN A 411 23.75 33.49 18.62
CA GLN A 411 24.80 34.52 18.60
C GLN A 411 24.27 35.64 17.71
N ALA A 412 24.12 36.79 18.35
CA ALA A 412 23.71 38.05 17.76
C ALA A 412 24.80 38.61 16.82
#